data_03299dbb15a09aae03a1cb3cc7e1baae
#
_entry.id   03299dbb15a09aae03a1cb3cc7e1baae
#
_cell.length_a   1.000
_cell.length_b   1.000
_cell.length_c   1.000
_cell.angle_alpha   90.00
_cell.angle_beta   90.00
_cell.angle_gamma   90.00
#
_symmetry.space_group_name_H-M   'P 1'
#
loop_
_entity.id
_entity.type
_entity.pdbx_description
1 polymer ?
#
loop_
_entity_poly.entity_id
_entity_poly.type
_entity_poly.pdbx_seq_one_letter_code
_entity_poly.pdbx_strand_id
1 'polypeptide(L)'
;MECDLTVEELFKAYYDCRKTKRNTWNALRFEERLERNLMDLYYELVGGSYAPGRSMCFVVTHPKPREVWAADFRDRVVHHLLYNRISERFYRRFIVDTFACIPERGTLKAATRLEAFMRSASENYAKPTWFLKADIANFFVTIDKGVLDALLAKQVTEPWWLGLCRTILHHDPTRNVYVRSSDALMARIPGHK
;
A
#
# COMPACT_ATOMS: atom_id res chain seq x y z
N MET A 1 -12.05 20.15 12.46
CA MET A 1 -11.54 18.86 12.95
C MET A 1 -10.13 19.11 13.42
N GLU A 2 -9.83 18.76 14.64
CA GLU A 2 -8.50 18.97 15.21
C GLU A 2 -7.52 17.97 14.55
N CYS A 3 -6.41 18.51 14.02
CA CYS A 3 -5.33 17.75 13.39
C CYS A 3 -4.21 17.59 14.42
N ASP A 4 -3.89 16.37 14.79
CA ASP A 4 -2.81 16.03 15.72
C ASP A 4 -1.51 15.61 15.01
N LEU A 5 -1.42 15.89 13.70
CA LEU A 5 -0.22 15.60 12.91
C LEU A 5 0.94 16.49 13.33
N THR A 6 2.09 15.88 13.61
CA THR A 6 3.34 16.61 13.86
C THR A 6 4.26 16.59 12.65
N VAL A 7 5.16 17.57 12.60
CA VAL A 7 6.18 17.66 11.54
C VAL A 7 7.11 16.42 11.60
N GLU A 8 7.45 15.98 12.80
CA GLU A 8 8.31 14.81 13.03
C GLU A 8 7.71 13.53 12.48
N GLU A 9 6.39 13.32 12.60
CA GLU A 9 5.69 12.17 12.02
C GLU A 9 5.80 12.18 10.49
N LEU A 10 5.68 13.34 9.87
CA LEU A 10 5.83 13.47 8.42
C LEU A 10 7.26 13.21 7.95
N PHE A 11 8.27 13.73 8.66
CA PHE A 11 9.67 13.43 8.37
C PHE A 11 9.97 11.93 8.54
N LYS A 12 9.46 11.29 9.60
CA LYS A 12 9.58 9.84 9.78
C LYS A 12 8.97 9.07 8.61
N ALA A 13 7.78 9.46 8.17
CA ALA A 13 7.11 8.85 7.02
C ALA A 13 7.93 9.00 5.72
N TYR A 14 8.56 10.16 5.50
CA TYR A 14 9.49 10.36 4.40
C TYR A 14 10.69 9.40 4.48
N TYR A 15 11.35 9.29 5.63
CA TYR A 15 12.48 8.37 5.79
C TYR A 15 12.07 6.92 5.56
N ASP A 16 10.89 6.50 6.03
CA ASP A 16 10.37 5.16 5.81
C ASP A 16 10.06 4.91 4.32
N CYS A 17 9.46 5.87 3.63
CA CYS A 17 9.22 5.82 2.19
C CYS A 17 10.54 5.73 1.40
N ARG A 18 11.55 6.51 1.81
CA ARG A 18 12.84 6.60 1.15
C ARG A 18 13.65 5.30 1.19
N LYS A 19 13.55 4.50 2.24
CA LYS A 19 14.37 3.28 2.47
C LYS A 19 14.43 2.37 1.24
N THR A 20 13.34 2.25 0.48
CA THR A 20 13.24 1.36 -0.68
C THR A 20 13.24 2.09 -2.02
N LYS A 21 13.40 3.44 -2.04
CA LYS A 21 13.21 4.29 -3.23
C LYS A 21 14.35 5.28 -3.49
N ARG A 22 15.49 5.11 -2.87
CA ARG A 22 16.62 6.08 -2.84
C ARG A 22 17.06 6.61 -4.20
N ASN A 23 17.02 5.77 -5.25
CA ASN A 23 17.54 6.12 -6.57
C ASN A 23 16.43 6.27 -7.62
N THR A 24 15.18 6.45 -7.21
CA THR A 24 14.10 6.72 -8.15
C THR A 24 14.07 8.20 -8.51
N TRP A 25 13.87 8.52 -9.78
CA TRP A 25 13.84 9.91 -10.25
C TRP A 25 12.87 10.80 -9.46
N ASN A 26 11.69 10.30 -9.15
CA ASN A 26 10.68 11.04 -8.36
C ASN A 26 11.16 11.32 -6.92
N ALA A 27 11.90 10.39 -6.31
CA ALA A 27 12.47 10.60 -4.98
C ALA A 27 13.56 11.67 -5.03
N LEU A 28 14.49 11.57 -5.98
CA LEU A 28 15.57 12.55 -6.14
C LEU A 28 15.03 13.96 -6.40
N ARG A 29 14.05 14.08 -7.29
CA ARG A 29 13.38 15.36 -7.56
C ARG A 29 12.70 15.96 -6.33
N PHE A 30 12.07 15.11 -5.49
CA PHE A 30 11.48 15.58 -4.24
C PHE A 30 12.55 16.03 -3.24
N GLU A 31 13.69 15.34 -3.22
CA GLU A 31 14.82 15.62 -2.33
C GLU A 31 15.62 16.88 -2.70
N GLU A 32 15.56 17.36 -3.95
CA GLU A 32 16.22 18.63 -4.36
C GLU A 32 15.81 19.83 -3.49
N ARG A 33 14.58 19.81 -2.96
CA ARG A 33 14.03 20.84 -2.06
C ARG A 33 13.29 20.19 -0.90
N LEU A 34 13.94 19.23 -0.26
CA LEU A 34 13.33 18.33 0.72
C LEU A 34 12.54 19.04 1.81
N GLU A 35 13.20 19.96 2.52
CA GLU A 35 12.58 20.67 3.65
C GLU A 35 11.36 21.46 3.19
N ARG A 36 11.50 22.21 2.10
CA ARG A 36 10.39 22.98 1.53
C ARG A 36 9.24 22.06 1.12
N ASN A 37 9.54 21.00 0.37
CA ASN A 37 8.51 20.07 -0.13
C ASN A 37 7.79 19.35 1.01
N LEU A 38 8.48 19.02 2.11
CA LEU A 38 7.86 18.44 3.30
C LEU A 38 7.02 19.45 4.06
N MET A 39 7.49 20.71 4.20
CA MET A 39 6.72 21.74 4.88
C MET A 39 5.49 22.16 4.08
N ASP A 40 5.59 22.29 2.77
CA ASP A 40 4.45 22.55 1.89
C ASP A 40 3.41 21.42 2.03
N LEU A 41 3.86 20.15 2.01
CA LEU A 41 2.99 18.98 2.21
C LEU A 41 2.35 18.98 3.61
N TYR A 42 3.10 19.34 4.65
CA TYR A 42 2.58 19.46 6.01
C TYR A 42 1.44 20.48 6.09
N TYR A 43 1.64 21.67 5.54
CA TYR A 43 0.62 22.73 5.54
C TYR A 43 -0.62 22.34 4.73
N GLU A 44 -0.45 21.64 3.59
CA GLU A 44 -1.59 21.11 2.84
C GLU A 44 -2.39 20.08 3.64
N LEU A 45 -1.71 19.18 4.36
CA LEU A 45 -2.35 18.17 5.20
C LEU A 45 -3.11 18.79 6.36
N VAL A 46 -2.45 19.66 7.13
CA VAL A 46 -3.06 20.35 8.28
C VAL A 46 -4.18 21.30 7.84
N GLY A 47 -3.98 22.02 6.75
CA GLY A 47 -4.97 22.93 6.17
C GLY A 47 -6.13 22.24 5.45
N GLY A 48 -6.08 20.91 5.28
CA GLY A 48 -7.14 20.13 4.63
C GLY A 48 -7.21 20.34 3.11
N SER A 49 -6.17 20.92 2.49
CA SER A 49 -6.09 21.15 1.05
C SER A 49 -5.34 20.06 0.30
N TYR A 50 -4.82 19.05 1.00
CA TYR A 50 -4.12 17.94 0.38
C TYR A 50 -5.03 17.19 -0.60
N ALA A 51 -4.53 17.04 -1.81
CA ALA A 51 -5.10 16.16 -2.83
C ALA A 51 -3.97 15.30 -3.44
N PRO A 52 -4.24 14.00 -3.72
CA PRO A 52 -3.29 13.15 -4.42
C PRO A 52 -2.93 13.72 -5.79
N GLY A 53 -1.66 13.68 -6.12
CA GLY A 53 -1.11 14.21 -7.35
C GLY A 53 -1.23 13.25 -8.53
N ARG A 54 -0.34 13.45 -9.51
CA ARG A 54 -0.33 12.68 -10.74
C ARG A 54 0.21 11.27 -10.52
N SER A 55 -0.56 10.27 -10.93
CA SER A 55 -0.14 8.87 -10.92
C SER A 55 0.71 8.50 -12.14
N MET A 56 1.52 7.45 -12.02
CA MET A 56 2.27 6.87 -13.12
C MET A 56 1.75 5.47 -13.41
N CYS A 57 1.43 5.18 -14.68
CA CYS A 57 1.09 3.85 -15.15
C CYS A 57 2.25 3.26 -15.94
N PHE A 58 2.62 2.02 -15.65
CA PHE A 58 3.60 1.27 -16.43
C PHE A 58 3.30 -0.23 -16.41
N VAL A 59 3.83 -0.95 -17.40
CA VAL A 59 3.65 -2.39 -17.54
C VAL A 59 4.84 -3.13 -16.94
N VAL A 60 4.56 -4.11 -16.09
CA VAL A 60 5.51 -5.13 -15.64
C VAL A 60 5.23 -6.41 -16.41
N THR A 61 6.26 -6.99 -17.03
CA THR A 61 6.13 -8.15 -17.92
C THR A 61 6.32 -9.51 -17.23
N HIS A 62 6.99 -9.55 -16.07
CA HIS A 62 7.26 -10.77 -15.32
C HIS A 62 6.61 -10.75 -13.94
N PRO A 63 6.11 -11.89 -13.43
CA PRO A 63 5.95 -13.19 -14.10
C PRO A 63 4.81 -13.23 -15.12
N LYS A 64 3.89 -12.27 -15.07
CA LYS A 64 2.78 -12.08 -16.02
C LYS A 64 2.67 -10.60 -16.35
N PRO A 65 2.34 -10.23 -17.59
CA PRO A 65 2.07 -8.84 -17.95
C PRO A 65 0.94 -8.26 -17.09
N ARG A 66 1.20 -7.11 -16.48
CA ARG A 66 0.22 -6.38 -15.67
C ARG A 66 0.53 -4.90 -15.63
N GLU A 67 -0.50 -4.09 -15.58
CA GLU A 67 -0.38 -2.67 -15.30
C GLU A 67 -0.09 -2.44 -13.82
N VAL A 68 0.78 -1.48 -13.56
CA VAL A 68 1.08 -0.99 -12.21
C VAL A 68 0.79 0.49 -12.18
N TRP A 69 -0.09 0.87 -11.29
CA TRP A 69 -0.44 2.25 -11.00
C TRP A 69 0.31 2.71 -9.76
N ALA A 70 1.23 3.64 -9.94
CA ALA A 70 2.09 4.10 -8.87
C ALA A 70 1.82 5.57 -8.57
N ALA A 71 1.54 5.86 -7.31
CA ALA A 71 1.48 7.23 -6.81
C ALA A 71 2.85 7.93 -6.92
N ASP A 72 2.87 9.25 -7.03
CA ASP A 72 4.11 10.02 -6.97
C ASP A 72 4.79 9.88 -5.59
N PHE A 73 6.07 10.21 -5.53
CA PHE A 73 6.85 10.05 -4.29
C PHE A 73 6.25 10.84 -3.13
N ARG A 74 5.79 12.07 -3.39
CA ARG A 74 5.08 12.92 -2.44
C ARG A 74 3.88 12.20 -1.80
N ASP A 75 3.04 11.60 -2.62
CA ASP A 75 1.84 10.92 -2.13
C ASP A 75 2.18 9.61 -1.42
N ARG A 76 3.27 8.94 -1.82
CA ARG A 76 3.76 7.77 -1.06
C ARG A 76 4.26 8.14 0.33
N VAL A 77 4.80 9.34 0.52
CA VAL A 77 5.11 9.84 1.88
C VAL A 77 3.83 9.90 2.71
N VAL A 78 2.73 10.39 2.15
CA VAL A 78 1.42 10.41 2.83
C VAL A 78 0.89 9.00 3.09
N HIS A 79 1.08 8.07 2.15
CA HIS A 79 0.72 6.66 2.37
C HIS A 79 1.53 6.04 3.52
N HIS A 80 2.83 6.34 3.62
CA HIS A 80 3.65 5.88 4.75
C HIS A 80 3.24 6.55 6.06
N LEU A 81 2.89 7.84 6.05
CA LEU A 81 2.37 8.54 7.21
C LEU A 81 1.12 7.84 7.75
N LEU A 82 0.15 7.60 6.88
CA LEU A 82 -1.07 6.90 7.25
C LEU A 82 -0.79 5.48 7.75
N TYR A 83 0.04 4.72 7.02
CA TYR A 83 0.45 3.37 7.43
C TYR A 83 1.07 3.37 8.83
N ASN A 84 2.02 4.27 9.11
CA ASN A 84 2.67 4.36 10.41
C ASN A 84 1.68 4.62 11.55
N ARG A 85 0.62 5.38 11.27
CA ARG A 85 -0.41 5.72 12.28
C ARG A 85 -1.38 4.60 12.55
N ILE A 86 -1.80 3.86 11.52
CA ILE A 86 -2.94 2.94 11.66
C ILE A 86 -2.58 1.46 11.63
N SER A 87 -1.42 1.06 11.08
CA SER A 87 -1.09 -0.35 10.79
C SER A 87 -1.14 -1.26 12.02
N GLU A 88 -0.68 -0.79 13.16
CA GLU A 88 -0.66 -1.57 14.42
C GLU A 88 -2.07 -2.02 14.86
N ARG A 89 -3.10 -1.19 14.60
CA ARG A 89 -4.49 -1.51 14.91
C ARG A 89 -5.00 -2.71 14.12
N PHE A 90 -4.53 -2.86 12.89
CA PHE A 90 -4.88 -3.98 12.02
C PHE A 90 -4.06 -5.22 12.37
N TYR A 91 -2.77 -5.09 12.67
CA TYR A 91 -1.92 -6.22 13.06
C TYR A 91 -2.45 -6.98 14.26
N ARG A 92 -3.00 -6.28 15.26
CA ARG A 92 -3.62 -6.89 16.43
C ARG A 92 -4.88 -7.70 16.13
N ARG A 93 -5.48 -7.50 14.96
CA ARG A 93 -6.71 -8.19 14.54
C ARG A 93 -6.50 -9.30 13.56
N PHE A 94 -5.33 -9.35 12.93
CA PHE A 94 -5.01 -10.44 12.03
C PHE A 94 -4.85 -11.75 12.78
N ILE A 95 -5.27 -12.83 12.14
CA ILE A 95 -5.03 -14.16 12.69
C ILE A 95 -3.52 -14.44 12.80
N VAL A 96 -3.14 -15.32 13.70
CA VAL A 96 -1.73 -15.62 14.02
C VAL A 96 -0.95 -16.02 12.75
N ASP A 97 -1.59 -16.73 11.84
CA ASP A 97 -0.98 -17.25 10.62
C ASP A 97 -1.11 -16.29 9.40
N THR A 98 -1.18 -14.98 9.65
CA THR A 98 -1.04 -13.93 8.62
C THR A 98 0.42 -13.56 8.48
N PHE A 99 1.00 -13.65 7.26
CA PHE A 99 2.44 -13.46 7.02
C PHE A 99 2.76 -12.35 6.02
N ALA A 100 1.82 -11.96 5.16
CA ALA A 100 2.06 -10.96 4.13
C ALA A 100 2.10 -9.55 4.70
N CYS A 101 3.13 -8.76 4.33
CA CYS A 101 3.26 -7.34 4.66
C CYS A 101 3.23 -6.99 6.17
N ILE A 102 3.57 -7.94 7.03
CA ILE A 102 3.69 -7.74 8.48
C ILE A 102 5.17 -7.76 8.85
N PRO A 103 5.67 -6.77 9.64
CA PRO A 103 7.04 -6.78 10.13
C PRO A 103 7.39 -8.10 10.81
N GLU A 104 8.64 -8.55 10.62
CA GLU A 104 9.17 -9.80 11.18
C GLU A 104 8.44 -11.09 10.75
N ARG A 105 7.43 -10.99 9.87
CA ARG A 105 6.77 -12.10 9.22
C ARG A 105 7.07 -12.03 7.72
N GLY A 106 7.24 -13.13 7.08
CA GLY A 106 7.58 -13.15 5.67
C GLY A 106 7.48 -14.55 5.10
N THR A 107 7.86 -14.72 3.85
CA THR A 107 7.74 -15.97 3.10
C THR A 107 8.41 -17.15 3.81
N LEU A 108 9.60 -16.95 4.39
CA LEU A 108 10.30 -18.02 5.10
C LEU A 108 9.51 -18.48 6.34
N LYS A 109 9.03 -17.53 7.15
CA LYS A 109 8.25 -17.88 8.34
C LYS A 109 6.92 -18.55 7.98
N ALA A 110 6.28 -18.09 6.88
CA ALA A 110 5.10 -18.75 6.34
C ALA A 110 5.38 -20.19 5.90
N ALA A 111 6.48 -20.42 5.18
CA ALA A 111 6.87 -21.77 4.73
C ALA A 111 7.17 -22.70 5.90
N THR A 112 7.92 -22.26 6.90
CA THR A 112 8.21 -23.02 8.12
C THR A 112 6.92 -23.36 8.87
N ARG A 113 5.99 -22.41 8.97
CA ARG A 113 4.69 -22.65 9.61
C ARG A 113 3.84 -23.64 8.84
N LEU A 114 3.80 -23.53 7.52
CA LEU A 114 3.10 -24.48 6.65
C LEU A 114 3.70 -25.89 6.80
N GLU A 115 5.02 -26.02 6.83
CA GLU A 115 5.68 -27.31 7.05
C GLU A 115 5.26 -27.94 8.38
N ALA A 116 5.20 -27.15 9.45
CA ALA A 116 4.74 -27.64 10.74
C ALA A 116 3.29 -28.16 10.69
N PHE A 117 2.39 -27.46 9.99
CA PHE A 117 1.03 -27.94 9.75
C PHE A 117 0.99 -29.23 8.93
N MET A 118 1.78 -29.31 7.86
CA MET A 118 1.86 -30.52 7.03
C MET A 118 2.34 -31.73 7.84
N ARG A 119 3.39 -31.57 8.65
CA ARG A 119 3.90 -32.63 9.53
C ARG A 119 2.85 -33.07 10.54
N SER A 120 2.18 -32.12 11.17
CA SER A 120 1.14 -32.41 12.17
C SER A 120 -0.06 -33.16 11.54
N ALA A 121 -0.58 -32.66 10.41
CA ALA A 121 -1.74 -33.21 9.76
C ALA A 121 -1.48 -34.59 9.12
N SER A 122 -0.25 -34.84 8.65
CA SER A 122 0.16 -36.07 7.98
C SER A 122 0.83 -37.09 8.93
N GLU A 123 0.88 -36.83 10.23
CA GLU A 123 1.64 -37.65 11.17
C GLU A 123 3.09 -37.87 10.70
N ASN A 124 3.81 -36.80 10.46
CA ASN A 124 5.16 -36.80 9.87
C ASN A 124 5.24 -37.51 8.51
N TYR A 125 4.30 -37.19 7.62
CA TYR A 125 4.18 -37.74 6.26
C TYR A 125 3.84 -39.24 6.19
N ALA A 126 3.36 -39.83 7.28
CA ALA A 126 2.90 -41.24 7.31
C ALA A 126 1.51 -41.38 6.70
N LYS A 127 0.68 -40.34 6.69
CA LYS A 127 -0.69 -40.37 6.16
C LYS A 127 -0.88 -39.38 5.00
N PRO A 128 -1.67 -39.75 3.98
CA PRO A 128 -2.09 -38.82 2.94
C PRO A 128 -2.81 -37.64 3.53
N THR A 129 -2.42 -36.44 3.10
CA THR A 129 -2.98 -35.17 3.57
C THR A 129 -3.28 -34.28 2.39
N TRP A 130 -4.37 -33.53 2.45
CA TRP A 130 -4.81 -32.63 1.41
C TRP A 130 -4.66 -31.18 1.88
N PHE A 131 -4.32 -30.29 0.97
CA PHE A 131 -4.33 -28.85 1.23
C PHE A 131 -5.13 -28.12 0.15
N LEU A 132 -5.82 -27.07 0.54
CA LEU A 132 -6.51 -26.16 -0.36
C LEU A 132 -5.65 -24.90 -0.55
N LYS A 133 -5.33 -24.59 -1.83
CA LYS A 133 -4.77 -23.30 -2.21
C LYS A 133 -5.87 -22.48 -2.88
N ALA A 134 -6.23 -21.37 -2.27
CA ALA A 134 -7.22 -20.44 -2.80
C ALA A 134 -6.60 -19.07 -3.01
N ASP A 135 -7.09 -18.32 -4.00
CA ASP A 135 -6.69 -16.95 -4.29
C ASP A 135 -7.91 -16.15 -4.77
N ILE A 136 -7.91 -14.84 -4.51
CA ILE A 136 -8.97 -13.95 -4.95
C ILE A 136 -8.57 -13.31 -6.28
N ALA A 137 -9.30 -13.65 -7.33
CA ALA A 137 -9.05 -13.08 -8.64
C ALA A 137 -9.27 -11.56 -8.66
N ASN A 138 -8.33 -10.81 -9.25
CA ASN A 138 -8.43 -9.37 -9.45
C ASN A 138 -8.71 -8.56 -8.15
N PHE A 139 -8.25 -9.02 -7.00
CA PHE A 139 -8.57 -8.44 -5.69
C PHE A 139 -8.51 -6.90 -5.67
N PHE A 140 -7.41 -6.28 -6.14
CA PHE A 140 -7.23 -4.84 -6.05
C PHE A 140 -8.16 -4.01 -6.94
N VAL A 141 -8.65 -4.58 -8.04
CA VAL A 141 -9.55 -3.87 -8.98
C VAL A 141 -11.02 -4.15 -8.70
N THR A 142 -11.31 -5.20 -7.91
CA THR A 142 -12.69 -5.60 -7.58
C THR A 142 -13.11 -5.26 -6.15
N ILE A 143 -12.18 -4.70 -5.35
CA ILE A 143 -12.48 -4.34 -3.96
C ILE A 143 -13.58 -3.28 -3.89
N ASP A 144 -14.61 -3.57 -3.10
CA ASP A 144 -15.68 -2.61 -2.83
C ASP A 144 -15.17 -1.52 -1.88
N LYS A 145 -15.01 -0.31 -2.41
CA LYS A 145 -14.51 0.83 -1.64
C LYS A 145 -15.47 1.27 -0.54
N GLY A 146 -16.77 1.06 -0.70
CA GLY A 146 -17.78 1.37 0.33
C GLY A 146 -17.68 0.42 1.52
N VAL A 147 -17.51 -0.87 1.26
CA VAL A 147 -17.26 -1.88 2.31
C VAL A 147 -15.93 -1.58 3.03
N LEU A 148 -14.89 -1.26 2.27
CA LEU A 148 -13.58 -0.92 2.85
C LEU A 148 -13.64 0.35 3.70
N ASP A 149 -14.35 1.40 3.26
CA ASP A 149 -14.58 2.63 4.06
C ASP A 149 -15.26 2.31 5.39
N ALA A 150 -16.32 1.50 5.35
CA ALA A 150 -17.03 1.09 6.56
C ALA A 150 -16.15 0.28 7.53
N LEU A 151 -15.25 -0.57 7.01
CA LEU A 151 -14.28 -1.30 7.82
C LEU A 151 -13.20 -0.40 8.41
N LEU A 152 -12.71 0.57 7.63
CA LEU A 152 -11.75 1.57 8.10
C LEU A 152 -12.34 2.43 9.22
N ALA A 153 -13.58 2.90 9.05
CA ALA A 153 -14.27 3.73 10.05
C ALA A 153 -14.46 3.03 11.39
N LYS A 154 -14.51 1.70 11.43
CA LYS A 154 -14.53 0.91 12.68
C LYS A 154 -13.20 0.90 13.42
N GLN A 155 -12.08 1.18 12.74
CA GLN A 155 -10.73 1.08 13.29
C GLN A 155 -10.07 2.44 13.49
N VAL A 156 -10.37 3.40 12.64
CA VAL A 156 -9.82 4.75 12.65
C VAL A 156 -10.92 5.68 13.13
N THR A 157 -10.92 5.96 14.43
CA THR A 157 -11.96 6.75 15.10
C THR A 157 -11.68 8.23 15.08
N GLU A 158 -10.45 8.64 14.83
CA GLU A 158 -10.04 10.04 14.75
C GLU A 158 -10.52 10.66 13.42
N PRO A 159 -11.37 11.69 13.45
CA PRO A 159 -12.04 12.19 12.25
C PRO A 159 -11.08 12.69 11.17
N TRP A 160 -9.96 13.32 11.56
CA TRP A 160 -8.96 13.82 10.61
C TRP A 160 -8.26 12.67 9.89
N TRP A 161 -7.81 11.64 10.62
CA TRP A 161 -7.14 10.47 10.05
C TRP A 161 -8.08 9.63 9.18
N LEU A 162 -9.32 9.50 9.58
CA LEU A 162 -10.34 8.83 8.75
C LEU A 162 -10.61 9.63 7.46
N GLY A 163 -10.64 10.97 7.54
CA GLY A 163 -10.73 11.84 6.37
C GLY A 163 -9.58 11.61 5.39
N LEU A 164 -8.33 11.52 5.89
CA LEU A 164 -7.16 11.23 5.06
C LEU A 164 -7.23 9.81 4.44
N CYS A 165 -7.69 8.80 5.21
CA CYS A 165 -7.96 7.47 4.66
C CYS A 165 -8.91 7.53 3.46
N ARG A 166 -10.01 8.28 3.60
CA ARG A 166 -11.04 8.46 2.56
C ARG A 166 -10.48 9.17 1.33
N THR A 167 -9.70 10.22 1.53
CA THR A 167 -9.05 10.94 0.42
C THR A 167 -8.20 10.00 -0.43
N ILE A 168 -7.43 9.10 0.20
CA ILE A 168 -6.60 8.13 -0.52
C ILE A 168 -7.46 7.01 -1.12
N LEU A 169 -8.41 6.44 -0.37
CA LEU A 169 -9.25 5.33 -0.81
C LEU A 169 -10.10 5.68 -2.03
N HIS A 170 -10.70 6.86 -2.04
CA HIS A 170 -11.59 7.29 -3.12
C HIS A 170 -10.85 7.99 -4.26
N HIS A 171 -9.54 8.21 -4.13
CA HIS A 171 -8.74 8.71 -5.25
C HIS A 171 -8.80 7.74 -6.44
N ASP A 172 -9.04 8.32 -7.62
CA ASP A 172 -9.01 7.59 -8.89
C ASP A 172 -7.68 7.90 -9.61
N PRO A 173 -6.73 6.96 -9.62
CA PRO A 173 -5.43 7.19 -10.23
C PRO A 173 -5.48 7.34 -11.74
N THR A 174 -6.61 7.00 -12.38
CA THR A 174 -6.75 7.05 -13.84
C THR A 174 -7.07 8.45 -14.36
N ARG A 175 -7.62 9.34 -13.52
CA ARG A 175 -8.00 10.69 -13.91
C ARG A 175 -6.83 11.62 -14.19
N ASN A 176 -5.72 11.44 -13.47
CA ASN A 176 -4.51 12.25 -13.62
C ASN A 176 -3.30 11.33 -13.67
N VAL A 177 -2.99 10.84 -14.85
CA VAL A 177 -1.96 9.83 -15.06
C VAL A 177 -1.02 10.19 -16.21
N TYR A 178 0.23 9.74 -16.13
CA TYR A 178 1.10 9.62 -17.28
C TYR A 178 1.52 8.17 -17.47
N VAL A 179 1.53 7.72 -18.71
CA VAL A 179 1.93 6.37 -19.08
C VAL A 179 3.42 6.37 -19.43
N ARG A 180 4.18 5.52 -18.76
CA ARG A 180 5.63 5.39 -18.96
C ARG A 180 5.97 4.29 -19.97
N SER A 181 5.12 3.28 -20.11
CA SER A 181 5.32 2.18 -21.04
C SER A 181 4.94 2.57 -22.47
N SER A 182 5.57 1.94 -23.45
CA SER A 182 5.20 2.13 -24.88
C SER A 182 3.80 1.57 -25.16
N ASP A 183 3.13 2.13 -26.18
CA ASP A 183 1.80 1.68 -26.61
C ASP A 183 1.77 0.18 -26.96
N ALA A 184 2.86 -0.32 -27.54
CA ALA A 184 3.01 -1.75 -27.87
C ALA A 184 3.01 -2.65 -26.63
N LEU A 185 3.54 -2.17 -25.50
CA LEU A 185 3.47 -2.90 -24.21
C LEU A 185 2.10 -2.77 -23.58
N MET A 186 1.48 -1.60 -23.63
CA MET A 186 0.14 -1.38 -23.11
C MET A 186 -0.90 -2.25 -23.83
N ALA A 187 -0.77 -2.41 -25.15
CA ALA A 187 -1.67 -3.24 -25.96
C ALA A 187 -1.64 -4.76 -25.61
N ARG A 188 -0.60 -5.21 -24.89
CA ARG A 188 -0.50 -6.61 -24.45
C ARG A 188 -1.33 -6.93 -23.20
N ILE A 189 -1.90 -5.93 -22.57
CA ILE A 189 -2.72 -6.11 -21.36
C ILE A 189 -4.19 -6.08 -21.77
N PRO A 190 -4.90 -7.21 -21.70
CA PRO A 190 -6.31 -7.22 -22.05
C PRO A 190 -7.13 -6.45 -20.99
N GLY A 191 -7.75 -5.37 -21.42
CA GLY A 191 -8.97 -4.92 -20.76
C GLY A 191 -8.89 -4.14 -19.48
N HIS A 192 -7.86 -3.35 -19.23
CA HIS A 192 -7.95 -2.26 -18.26
C HIS A 192 -8.30 -0.94 -18.98
N LYS A 193 -9.58 -0.74 -19.20
CA LYS A 193 -10.16 0.55 -19.56
C LYS A 193 -10.99 1.07 -18.38
#